data_1c49d94a4b935901d72956fb51f94a8f
#
_entry.id   1c49d94a4b935901d72956fb51f94a8f
#
_cell.length_a   1.000
_cell.length_b   1.000
_cell.length_c   1.000
_cell.angle_alpha   90.00
_cell.angle_beta   90.00
_cell.angle_gamma   90.00
#
_symmetry.space_group_name_H-M   'P 1'
#
loop_
_entity.id
_entity.type
_entity.pdbx_description
1 polymer ?
#
loop_
_entity_poly.entity_id
_entity_poly.type
_entity_poly.pdbx_seq_one_letter_code
_entity_poly.pdbx_strand_id
1 'polypeptide(L)'
;MPAHDPECLRAFRTALHDCFERRADALFELGDALLAADPAGSLPRLSLQSAHRRGWGSLYDALTAGRIDIPALRTLLSQHAAPDGQPVYAIDLSVWPRSDAEASPERGFYYHPSRHSAGQPIVAGWAYQWLAQLSFDRDSWTAPRDVRRVHPTQNANTVAVEQIAGLVSRSLADRATPLFVFDAGYDSAQLTQGVEQLPVALLVRLRTDRCFYADPPPAVPSSKGGRPRKHGAKFACKNPATWPLPTAEHCTEDEQYGTVRVRAWAGLHPKQQNHPGRGTRKTRPIVRGSVVLVEVSRLPARPYPPQVLWLWWAGSGSPDLDLLWRSYVRRFDLEHTLRFCKQSLGWTTPRVRHPEQADRWTWLVVATYAQLRLARPWVADRRLPWERPQDLGKLTPCRVRRALSALLPMVGTPARAPKPCGRSPGRPSGSRSGRAIRYPALKKAA
;
A
#
# COMPACT_ATOMS: atom_id res chain seq x y z
N MET A 1 12.58 -2.80 -33.73
CA MET A 1 11.46 -3.17 -32.85
C MET A 1 11.66 -4.65 -32.48
N PRO A 2 11.87 -5.06 -31.25
CA PRO A 2 11.89 -6.47 -30.93
C PRO A 2 10.48 -7.02 -31.13
N ALA A 3 10.35 -7.99 -32.03
CA ALA A 3 9.12 -8.72 -32.31
C ALA A 3 8.82 -9.72 -31.17
N HIS A 4 8.61 -9.24 -29.96
CA HIS A 4 8.16 -10.07 -28.88
C HIS A 4 6.66 -9.88 -28.72
N ASP A 5 5.92 -10.97 -28.76
CA ASP A 5 4.46 -11.01 -28.61
C ASP A 5 4.08 -10.61 -27.16
N PRO A 6 3.10 -9.74 -26.97
CA PRO A 6 2.56 -9.41 -25.63
C PRO A 6 1.77 -10.58 -24.99
N GLU A 7 2.23 -11.82 -25.19
CA GLU A 7 1.63 -13.06 -24.71
C GLU A 7 1.41 -13.01 -23.20
N CYS A 8 2.42 -12.54 -22.45
CA CYS A 8 2.31 -12.42 -20.99
C CYS A 8 1.17 -11.48 -20.58
N LEU A 9 0.97 -10.38 -21.30
CA LEU A 9 -0.13 -9.45 -21.03
C LEU A 9 -1.48 -10.08 -21.42
N ARG A 10 -1.56 -10.82 -22.53
CA ARG A 10 -2.78 -11.55 -22.93
C ARG A 10 -3.14 -12.60 -21.91
N ALA A 11 -2.19 -13.43 -21.50
CA ALA A 11 -2.39 -14.46 -20.47
C ALA A 11 -2.87 -13.84 -19.14
N PHE A 12 -2.24 -12.75 -18.71
CA PHE A 12 -2.69 -12.02 -17.52
C PHE A 12 -4.13 -11.51 -17.67
N ARG A 13 -4.50 -10.93 -18.82
CA ARG A 13 -5.84 -10.41 -19.06
C ARG A 13 -6.92 -11.50 -19.04
N THR A 14 -6.61 -12.67 -19.60
CA THR A 14 -7.50 -13.84 -19.55
C THR A 14 -7.67 -14.31 -18.11
N ALA A 15 -6.58 -14.55 -17.38
CA ALA A 15 -6.63 -14.95 -15.98
C ALA A 15 -7.31 -13.89 -15.08
N LEU A 16 -7.16 -12.60 -15.39
CA LEU A 16 -7.87 -11.53 -14.68
C LEU A 16 -9.38 -11.61 -14.92
N HIS A 17 -9.83 -11.88 -16.15
CA HIS A 17 -11.25 -12.05 -16.45
C HIS A 17 -11.83 -13.24 -15.69
N ASP A 18 -11.07 -14.34 -15.57
CA ASP A 18 -11.48 -15.54 -14.83
C ASP A 18 -11.62 -15.30 -13.32
N CYS A 19 -10.92 -14.27 -12.77
CA CYS A 19 -11.15 -13.83 -11.39
C CYS A 19 -12.48 -13.10 -11.19
N PHE A 20 -13.22 -12.77 -12.24
CA PHE A 20 -14.50 -12.08 -12.13
C PHE A 20 -15.65 -13.09 -12.24
N GLU A 21 -16.31 -13.39 -11.12
CA GLU A 21 -17.35 -14.43 -11.06
C GLU A 21 -18.74 -13.96 -11.50
N ARG A 22 -19.09 -12.71 -11.19
CA ARG A 22 -20.40 -12.13 -11.54
C ARG A 22 -20.21 -10.77 -12.19
N ARG A 23 -20.93 -10.49 -13.29
CA ARG A 23 -20.77 -9.30 -14.13
C ARG A 23 -19.36 -9.20 -14.72
N ALA A 24 -18.72 -10.35 -14.95
CA ALA A 24 -17.32 -10.47 -15.37
C ALA A 24 -16.98 -9.55 -16.55
N ASP A 25 -17.74 -9.67 -17.64
CA ASP A 25 -17.49 -8.85 -18.83
C ASP A 25 -17.62 -7.36 -18.57
N ALA A 26 -18.58 -6.92 -17.75
CA ALA A 26 -18.79 -5.50 -17.44
C ALA A 26 -17.69 -4.96 -16.51
N LEU A 27 -17.22 -5.75 -15.55
CA LEU A 27 -16.07 -5.41 -14.70
C LEU A 27 -14.80 -5.33 -15.54
N PHE A 28 -14.59 -6.26 -16.47
CA PHE A 28 -13.42 -6.28 -17.32
C PHE A 28 -13.39 -5.07 -18.27
N GLU A 29 -14.51 -4.77 -18.95
CA GLU A 29 -14.62 -3.60 -19.82
C GLU A 29 -14.51 -2.28 -19.07
N LEU A 30 -14.93 -2.23 -17.78
CA LEU A 30 -14.68 -1.08 -16.93
C LEU A 30 -13.17 -0.89 -16.65
N GLY A 31 -12.43 -1.99 -16.44
CA GLY A 31 -10.97 -1.97 -16.36
C GLY A 31 -10.32 -1.49 -17.66
N ASP A 32 -10.79 -1.96 -18.81
CA ASP A 32 -10.32 -1.52 -20.14
C ASP A 32 -10.61 -0.04 -20.39
N ALA A 33 -11.78 0.45 -19.98
CA ALA A 33 -12.11 1.87 -20.05
C ALA A 33 -11.17 2.72 -19.17
N LEU A 34 -10.74 2.20 -18.00
CA LEU A 34 -9.73 2.87 -17.18
C LEU A 34 -8.36 2.90 -17.84
N LEU A 35 -7.98 1.86 -18.56
CA LEU A 35 -6.74 1.81 -19.34
C LEU A 35 -6.76 2.79 -20.52
N ALA A 36 -7.90 2.92 -21.19
CA ALA A 36 -8.05 3.75 -22.38
C ALA A 36 -8.21 5.25 -22.09
N ALA A 37 -8.86 5.60 -20.96
CA ALA A 37 -9.14 6.99 -20.63
C ALA A 37 -7.92 7.76 -20.12
N ASP A 38 -7.69 8.98 -20.60
CA ASP A 38 -6.62 9.86 -20.08
C ASP A 38 -7.12 11.31 -19.99
N PRO A 39 -7.29 11.88 -18.80
CA PRO A 39 -7.33 11.21 -17.49
C PRO A 39 -8.60 10.37 -17.28
N ALA A 40 -8.59 9.46 -16.31
CA ALA A 40 -9.80 8.76 -15.91
C ALA A 40 -10.79 9.75 -15.29
N GLY A 41 -11.86 9.98 -15.98
CA GLY A 41 -12.93 10.85 -15.51
C GLY A 41 -13.90 10.12 -14.57
N SER A 42 -15.13 10.65 -14.49
CA SER A 42 -16.23 10.01 -13.79
C SER A 42 -16.66 8.70 -14.50
N LEU A 43 -17.40 7.84 -13.80
CA LEU A 43 -17.95 6.63 -14.41
C LEU A 43 -18.71 6.90 -15.71
N PRO A 44 -19.57 7.96 -15.85
CA PRO A 44 -20.15 8.29 -17.14
C PRO A 44 -19.13 8.59 -18.24
N ARG A 45 -18.01 9.23 -17.95
CA ARG A 45 -16.95 9.45 -18.95
C ARG A 45 -16.24 8.16 -19.35
N LEU A 46 -16.07 7.23 -18.43
CA LEU A 46 -15.52 5.92 -18.74
C LEU A 46 -16.44 5.12 -19.68
N SER A 47 -17.76 5.27 -19.57
CA SER A 47 -18.70 4.61 -20.49
C SER A 47 -18.63 5.11 -21.94
N LEU A 48 -17.97 6.24 -22.17
CA LEU A 48 -17.76 6.78 -23.53
C LEU A 48 -16.47 6.26 -24.20
N GLN A 49 -15.66 5.49 -23.47
CA GLN A 49 -14.47 4.88 -24.06
C GLN A 49 -14.86 3.75 -25.02
N SER A 50 -14.18 3.66 -26.15
CA SER A 50 -14.42 2.60 -27.15
C SER A 50 -14.24 1.17 -26.60
N ALA A 51 -13.41 1.02 -25.57
CA ALA A 51 -13.21 -0.24 -24.87
C ALA A 51 -14.43 -0.68 -24.05
N HIS A 52 -15.36 0.23 -23.73
CA HIS A 52 -16.61 -0.07 -23.03
C HIS A 52 -17.75 -0.21 -24.03
N ARG A 53 -18.08 -1.42 -24.42
CA ARG A 53 -19.07 -1.74 -25.45
C ARG A 53 -20.51 -1.83 -24.93
N ARG A 54 -20.72 -1.62 -23.62
CA ARG A 54 -22.01 -1.76 -22.93
C ARG A 54 -22.61 -0.40 -22.61
N GLY A 55 -23.91 -0.35 -22.33
CA GLY A 55 -24.57 0.87 -21.88
C GLY A 55 -24.01 1.39 -20.55
N TRP A 56 -24.07 2.70 -20.33
CA TRP A 56 -23.50 3.39 -19.15
C TRP A 56 -23.99 2.80 -17.82
N GLY A 57 -25.23 2.32 -17.74
CA GLY A 57 -25.77 1.68 -16.54
C GLY A 57 -25.04 0.42 -16.10
N SER A 58 -24.39 -0.29 -17.05
CA SER A 58 -23.65 -1.52 -16.75
C SER A 58 -22.43 -1.30 -15.86
N LEU A 59 -21.83 -0.12 -15.88
CA LEU A 59 -20.71 0.23 -14.99
C LEU A 59 -21.14 0.28 -13.52
N TYR A 60 -22.30 0.91 -13.27
CA TYR A 60 -22.87 0.98 -11.92
C TYR A 60 -23.33 -0.37 -11.46
N ASP A 61 -23.94 -1.16 -12.37
CA ASP A 61 -24.40 -2.52 -12.07
C ASP A 61 -23.23 -3.47 -11.81
N ALA A 62 -22.13 -3.34 -12.55
CA ALA A 62 -20.89 -4.08 -12.29
C ALA A 62 -20.32 -3.78 -10.89
N LEU A 63 -20.29 -2.52 -10.48
CA LEU A 63 -19.85 -2.16 -9.13
C LEU A 63 -20.85 -2.54 -8.04
N THR A 64 -22.16 -2.59 -8.33
CA THR A 64 -23.19 -2.91 -7.35
C THR A 64 -23.34 -4.41 -7.16
N ALA A 65 -23.44 -5.15 -8.26
CA ALA A 65 -23.81 -6.57 -8.27
C ALA A 65 -22.66 -7.50 -8.73
N GLY A 66 -21.53 -6.94 -9.13
CA GLY A 66 -20.35 -7.72 -9.50
C GLY A 66 -19.74 -8.48 -8.34
N ARG A 67 -19.02 -9.57 -8.64
CA ARG A 67 -18.25 -10.33 -7.67
C ARG A 67 -16.87 -10.65 -8.24
N ILE A 68 -15.86 -10.46 -7.43
CA ILE A 68 -14.43 -10.69 -7.74
C ILE A 68 -13.94 -11.77 -6.78
N ASP A 69 -13.35 -12.82 -7.30
CA ASP A 69 -12.57 -13.79 -6.52
C ASP A 69 -11.25 -13.12 -6.09
N ILE A 70 -11.28 -12.50 -4.92
CA ILE A 70 -10.12 -11.79 -4.37
C ILE A 70 -8.94 -12.72 -4.08
N PRO A 71 -9.11 -13.93 -3.50
CA PRO A 71 -8.05 -14.92 -3.38
C PRO A 71 -7.36 -15.24 -4.71
N ALA A 72 -8.11 -15.54 -5.75
CA ALA A 72 -7.56 -15.81 -7.08
C ALA A 72 -6.82 -14.60 -7.66
N LEU A 73 -7.39 -13.39 -7.54
CA LEU A 73 -6.75 -12.16 -8.00
C LEU A 73 -5.44 -11.87 -7.26
N ARG A 74 -5.37 -12.09 -5.94
CA ARG A 74 -4.11 -11.98 -5.16
C ARG A 74 -3.06 -12.96 -5.65
N THR A 75 -3.46 -14.19 -5.94
CA THR A 75 -2.56 -15.21 -6.50
C THR A 75 -2.03 -14.78 -7.85
N LEU A 76 -2.89 -14.34 -8.76
CA LEU A 76 -2.50 -13.81 -10.06
C LEU A 76 -1.49 -12.65 -9.95
N LEU A 77 -1.76 -11.68 -9.07
CA LEU A 77 -0.84 -10.55 -8.83
C LEU A 77 0.51 -11.03 -8.27
N SER A 78 0.56 -12.11 -7.52
CA SER A 78 1.78 -12.66 -6.93
C SER A 78 2.66 -13.39 -7.95
N GLN A 79 2.08 -13.96 -9.00
CA GLN A 79 2.81 -14.65 -10.09
C GLN A 79 3.70 -13.71 -10.91
N HIS A 80 3.34 -12.43 -10.98
CA HIS A 80 4.08 -11.39 -11.72
C HIS A 80 4.98 -10.57 -10.79
N ALA A 81 5.79 -11.26 -9.97
CA ALA A 81 6.74 -10.67 -9.05
C ALA A 81 7.87 -9.91 -9.77
N ALA A 82 8.52 -8.99 -9.05
CA ALA A 82 9.80 -8.45 -9.48
C ALA A 82 10.86 -9.56 -9.40
N PRO A 83 11.87 -9.55 -10.31
CA PRO A 83 12.92 -10.56 -10.31
C PRO A 83 13.86 -10.42 -9.10
N ASP A 84 14.68 -11.40 -8.95
CA ASP A 84 15.86 -11.65 -8.11
C ASP A 84 16.19 -10.76 -6.90
N GLY A 85 16.59 -11.41 -5.79
CA GLY A 85 17.03 -10.80 -4.54
C GLY A 85 16.02 -10.94 -3.40
N GLN A 86 16.34 -10.32 -2.26
CA GLN A 86 15.43 -10.30 -1.11
C GLN A 86 14.18 -9.50 -1.44
N PRO A 87 12.97 -10.08 -1.34
CA PRO A 87 11.74 -9.35 -1.61
C PRO A 87 11.49 -8.25 -0.58
N VAL A 88 11.28 -7.03 -1.04
CA VAL A 88 10.94 -5.89 -0.18
C VAL A 88 9.54 -5.40 -0.50
N TYR A 89 8.74 -5.21 0.53
CA TYR A 89 7.36 -4.75 0.41
C TYR A 89 7.13 -3.49 1.25
N ALA A 90 6.37 -2.55 0.73
CA ALA A 90 5.87 -1.41 1.49
C ALA A 90 4.40 -1.61 1.83
N ILE A 91 4.02 -1.23 3.05
CA ILE A 91 2.61 -1.17 3.49
C ILE A 91 2.30 0.26 3.90
N ASP A 92 1.21 0.80 3.35
CA ASP A 92 0.77 2.15 3.66
C ASP A 92 -0.76 2.29 3.62
N LEU A 93 -1.28 3.22 4.43
CA LEU A 93 -2.70 3.51 4.54
C LEU A 93 -3.05 4.75 3.72
N SER A 94 -4.04 4.64 2.84
CA SER A 94 -4.51 5.75 2.06
C SER A 94 -6.02 5.95 2.19
N VAL A 95 -6.44 7.21 2.29
CA VAL A 95 -7.84 7.56 2.54
C VAL A 95 -8.56 7.90 1.23
N TRP A 96 -9.78 7.38 1.11
CA TRP A 96 -10.78 7.81 0.14
C TRP A 96 -11.76 8.75 0.83
N PRO A 97 -11.62 10.09 0.66
CA PRO A 97 -12.49 11.05 1.33
C PRO A 97 -13.94 10.96 0.83
N ARG A 98 -14.88 10.93 1.76
CA ARG A 98 -16.32 10.87 1.51
C ARG A 98 -17.09 11.74 2.50
N SER A 99 -16.63 12.97 2.68
CA SER A 99 -17.29 13.94 3.60
C SER A 99 -18.69 14.35 3.13
N ASP A 100 -18.91 14.32 1.81
CA ASP A 100 -20.17 14.64 1.12
C ASP A 100 -21.22 13.52 1.14
N ALA A 101 -20.86 12.34 1.63
CA ALA A 101 -21.65 11.13 1.46
C ALA A 101 -22.28 10.63 2.76
N GLU A 102 -23.14 11.42 3.38
CA GLU A 102 -23.83 11.03 4.63
C GLU A 102 -24.63 9.71 4.53
N ALA A 103 -25.08 9.34 3.34
CA ALA A 103 -25.76 8.07 3.09
C ALA A 103 -24.81 6.88 2.86
N SER A 104 -23.49 7.07 3.01
CA SER A 104 -22.50 6.00 2.89
C SER A 104 -22.15 5.46 4.28
N PRO A 105 -22.33 4.14 4.53
CA PRO A 105 -21.98 3.52 5.81
C PRO A 105 -20.47 3.36 6.01
N GLU A 106 -20.06 3.01 7.23
CA GLU A 106 -18.71 2.61 7.62
C GLU A 106 -17.62 3.67 7.32
N ARG A 107 -17.98 4.94 7.26
CA ARG A 107 -16.99 6.01 7.17
C ARG A 107 -16.35 6.25 8.53
N GLY A 108 -15.02 6.32 8.55
CA GLY A 108 -14.27 6.78 9.72
C GLY A 108 -13.79 8.21 9.56
N PHE A 109 -13.20 8.79 10.63
CA PHE A 109 -12.50 10.07 10.59
C PHE A 109 -11.00 9.85 10.40
N TYR A 110 -10.43 10.56 9.43
CA TYR A 110 -9.03 10.44 9.06
C TYR A 110 -8.36 11.79 8.86
N TYR A 111 -7.11 11.91 9.25
CA TYR A 111 -6.30 13.06 8.95
C TYR A 111 -6.10 13.21 7.44
N HIS A 112 -6.23 14.43 6.92
CA HIS A 112 -5.98 14.74 5.52
C HIS A 112 -5.35 16.12 5.39
N PRO A 113 -4.09 16.24 4.93
CA PRO A 113 -3.32 17.49 5.02
C PRO A 113 -3.89 18.63 4.19
N SER A 114 -4.62 18.34 3.10
CA SER A 114 -5.13 19.32 2.15
C SER A 114 -6.66 19.46 2.15
N ARG A 115 -7.38 18.79 3.05
CA ARG A 115 -8.83 18.88 3.17
C ARG A 115 -9.23 19.05 4.63
N HIS A 116 -10.00 20.08 4.89
CA HIS A 116 -10.46 20.42 6.22
C HIS A 116 -11.98 20.23 6.32
N SER A 117 -12.45 19.77 7.46
CA SER A 117 -13.85 19.75 7.85
C SER A 117 -13.99 20.48 9.19
N ALA A 118 -14.87 21.47 9.26
CA ALA A 118 -15.01 22.32 10.46
C ALA A 118 -13.68 22.92 10.97
N GLY A 119 -12.81 23.38 10.06
CA GLY A 119 -11.52 23.99 10.40
C GLY A 119 -10.42 23.01 10.83
N GLN A 120 -10.71 21.71 10.89
CA GLN A 120 -9.74 20.66 11.25
C GLN A 120 -9.32 19.86 10.02
N PRO A 121 -8.04 19.43 9.92
CA PRO A 121 -7.53 18.61 8.81
C PRO A 121 -8.02 17.15 8.93
N ILE A 122 -9.33 16.97 9.10
CA ILE A 122 -9.99 15.69 9.29
C ILE A 122 -11.10 15.56 8.28
N VAL A 123 -11.17 14.40 7.62
CA VAL A 123 -12.20 14.06 6.65
C VAL A 123 -12.90 12.76 7.03
N ALA A 124 -14.21 12.70 6.79
CA ALA A 124 -14.92 11.43 6.83
C ALA A 124 -14.68 10.66 5.53
N GLY A 125 -14.45 9.34 5.61
CA GLY A 125 -14.18 8.52 4.44
C GLY A 125 -13.89 7.06 4.77
N TRP A 126 -13.39 6.33 3.79
CA TRP A 126 -12.90 4.98 3.93
C TRP A 126 -11.37 4.94 3.83
N ALA A 127 -10.73 4.11 4.64
CA ALA A 127 -9.29 3.90 4.59
C ALA A 127 -8.96 2.56 3.94
N TYR A 128 -7.97 2.57 3.06
CA TYR A 128 -7.46 1.38 2.38
C TYR A 128 -5.99 1.20 2.68
N GLN A 129 -5.62 0.02 3.12
CA GLN A 129 -4.24 -0.38 3.35
C GLN A 129 -3.73 -1.14 2.14
N TRP A 130 -2.68 -0.62 1.54
CA TRP A 130 -2.04 -1.14 0.34
C TRP A 130 -0.76 -1.85 0.72
N LEU A 131 -0.56 -3.03 0.16
CA LEU A 131 0.68 -3.78 0.21
C LEU A 131 1.23 -3.90 -1.19
N ALA A 132 2.44 -3.39 -1.43
CA ALA A 132 3.08 -3.44 -2.74
C ALA A 132 4.54 -3.85 -2.62
N GLN A 133 5.01 -4.67 -3.56
CA GLN A 133 6.41 -4.98 -3.71
C GLN A 133 7.14 -3.79 -4.32
N LEU A 134 8.31 -3.47 -3.76
CA LEU A 134 9.21 -2.44 -4.25
C LEU A 134 10.16 -3.02 -5.31
N SER A 135 10.58 -2.17 -6.24
CA SER A 135 11.67 -2.44 -7.17
C SER A 135 12.88 -1.60 -6.77
N PHE A 136 14.09 -2.13 -7.00
CA PHE A 136 15.33 -1.37 -6.83
C PHE A 136 15.88 -0.85 -8.17
N ASP A 137 15.10 -0.96 -9.24
CA ASP A 137 15.39 -0.32 -10.52
C ASP A 137 15.40 1.21 -10.40
N ARG A 138 15.99 1.89 -11.40
CA ARG A 138 16.02 3.37 -11.45
C ARG A 138 14.67 4.00 -11.81
N ASP A 139 13.58 3.43 -11.35
CA ASP A 139 12.21 3.92 -11.55
C ASP A 139 11.40 3.89 -10.25
N SER A 140 10.16 4.38 -10.30
CA SER A 140 9.24 4.42 -9.16
C SER A 140 8.07 3.45 -9.30
N TRP A 141 8.20 2.41 -10.13
CA TRP A 141 7.16 1.40 -10.24
C TRP A 141 7.13 0.49 -9.00
N THR A 142 5.95 0.24 -8.51
CA THR A 142 5.72 -0.79 -7.49
C THR A 142 4.84 -1.90 -8.06
N ALA A 143 4.75 -3.03 -7.36
CA ALA A 143 3.82 -4.09 -7.70
C ALA A 143 2.81 -4.30 -6.57
N PRO A 144 1.62 -3.70 -6.62
CA PRO A 144 0.57 -3.96 -5.65
C PRO A 144 0.24 -5.47 -5.59
N ARG A 145 0.22 -6.02 -4.37
CA ARG A 145 -0.03 -7.44 -4.08
C ARG A 145 -1.32 -7.65 -3.33
N ASP A 146 -1.69 -6.68 -2.50
CA ASP A 146 -2.92 -6.71 -1.73
C ASP A 146 -3.41 -5.29 -1.46
N VAL A 147 -4.71 -5.15 -1.33
CA VAL A 147 -5.37 -3.96 -0.82
C VAL A 147 -6.55 -4.38 0.03
N ARG A 148 -6.70 -3.75 1.21
CA ARG A 148 -7.82 -4.01 2.12
C ARG A 148 -8.40 -2.71 2.64
N ARG A 149 -9.71 -2.63 2.69
CA ARG A 149 -10.39 -1.58 3.44
C ARG A 149 -10.22 -1.86 4.93
N VAL A 150 -9.75 -0.87 5.67
CA VAL A 150 -9.62 -0.94 7.13
C VAL A 150 -10.88 -0.33 7.74
N HIS A 151 -11.71 -1.17 8.35
CA HIS A 151 -12.90 -0.68 9.04
C HIS A 151 -12.49 0.25 10.21
N PRO A 152 -13.24 1.32 10.51
CA PRO A 152 -12.88 2.28 11.57
C PRO A 152 -12.66 1.67 12.96
N THR A 153 -13.26 0.50 13.24
CA THR A 153 -13.07 -0.25 14.49
C THR A 153 -11.87 -1.20 14.47
N GLN A 154 -11.22 -1.38 13.31
CA GLN A 154 -10.05 -2.26 13.17
C GLN A 154 -8.75 -1.50 13.42
N ASN A 155 -7.76 -2.22 13.94
CA ASN A 155 -6.40 -1.71 14.08
C ASN A 155 -5.61 -1.97 12.79
N ALA A 156 -5.03 -0.92 12.19
CA ALA A 156 -4.24 -1.02 10.97
C ALA A 156 -3.02 -1.97 11.12
N ASN A 157 -2.43 -2.06 12.31
CA ASN A 157 -1.33 -3.01 12.55
C ASN A 157 -1.81 -4.47 12.44
N THR A 158 -2.99 -4.78 12.97
CA THR A 158 -3.58 -6.13 12.86
C THR A 158 -3.88 -6.48 11.39
N VAL A 159 -4.46 -5.54 10.64
CA VAL A 159 -4.72 -5.74 9.21
C VAL A 159 -3.41 -5.93 8.43
N ALA A 160 -2.34 -5.22 8.79
CA ALA A 160 -1.02 -5.39 8.18
C ALA A 160 -0.45 -6.79 8.44
N VAL A 161 -0.53 -7.29 9.67
CA VAL A 161 -0.10 -8.66 10.02
C VAL A 161 -0.87 -9.69 9.21
N GLU A 162 -2.19 -9.54 9.07
CA GLU A 162 -3.01 -10.44 8.26
C GLU A 162 -2.64 -10.39 6.76
N GLN A 163 -2.32 -9.21 6.22
CA GLN A 163 -1.86 -9.08 4.83
C GLN A 163 -0.50 -9.76 4.63
N ILE A 164 0.43 -9.57 5.58
CA ILE A 164 1.74 -10.24 5.58
C ILE A 164 1.56 -11.75 5.63
N ALA A 165 0.82 -12.28 6.59
CA ALA A 165 0.56 -13.71 6.72
C ALA A 165 -0.07 -14.29 5.45
N GLY A 166 -1.05 -13.61 4.88
CA GLY A 166 -1.70 -14.01 3.65
C GLY A 166 -0.77 -13.94 2.42
N LEU A 167 0.21 -13.03 2.37
CA LEU A 167 1.21 -13.00 1.30
C LEU A 167 2.23 -14.14 1.46
N VAL A 168 2.75 -14.33 2.66
CA VAL A 168 3.71 -15.40 2.99
C VAL A 168 3.15 -16.77 2.63
N SER A 169 1.89 -17.05 3.01
CA SER A 169 1.25 -18.35 2.73
C SER A 169 1.08 -18.65 1.24
N ARG A 170 1.04 -17.63 0.37
CA ARG A 170 0.82 -17.81 -1.09
C ARG A 170 2.09 -17.83 -1.92
N SER A 171 3.18 -17.20 -1.47
CA SER A 171 4.23 -16.81 -2.42
C SER A 171 5.66 -17.12 -2.00
N LEU A 172 5.92 -17.59 -0.76
CA LEU A 172 7.27 -17.49 -0.20
C LEU A 172 7.86 -18.82 0.32
N ALA A 173 7.34 -19.95 -0.08
CA ALA A 173 7.83 -21.27 0.41
C ALA A 173 9.34 -21.50 0.19
N ASP A 174 9.96 -20.89 -0.85
CA ASP A 174 11.36 -21.15 -1.25
C ASP A 174 12.19 -19.87 -1.52
N ARG A 175 11.78 -18.71 -0.99
CA ARG A 175 12.47 -17.43 -1.27
C ARG A 175 13.16 -16.87 -0.01
N ALA A 176 14.12 -15.97 -0.23
CA ALA A 176 14.77 -15.22 0.84
C ALA A 176 13.74 -14.51 1.73
N THR A 177 14.02 -14.38 3.04
CA THR A 177 13.16 -13.74 4.04
C THR A 177 12.70 -12.36 3.57
N PRO A 178 11.40 -12.11 3.37
CA PRO A 178 10.91 -10.83 2.87
C PRO A 178 11.02 -9.74 3.93
N LEU A 179 11.32 -8.51 3.49
CA LEU A 179 11.36 -7.32 4.32
C LEU A 179 10.10 -6.48 4.09
N PHE A 180 9.38 -6.14 5.18
CA PHE A 180 8.20 -5.27 5.12
C PHE A 180 8.52 -3.91 5.74
N VAL A 181 8.27 -2.84 4.97
CA VAL A 181 8.64 -1.47 5.32
C VAL A 181 7.40 -0.64 5.62
N PHE A 182 7.44 0.09 6.75
CA PHE A 182 6.34 0.89 7.27
C PHE A 182 6.75 2.32 7.59
N ASP A 183 5.80 3.23 7.55
CA ASP A 183 5.98 4.59 8.04
C ASP A 183 5.84 4.70 9.58
N ALA A 184 5.97 5.93 10.12
CA ALA A 184 5.85 6.21 11.55
C ALA A 184 4.40 6.16 12.10
N GLY A 185 3.42 5.87 11.28
CA GLY A 185 2.01 5.69 11.68
C GLY A 185 1.72 4.32 12.28
N TYR A 186 2.64 3.37 12.11
CA TYR A 186 2.50 2.00 12.60
C TYR A 186 3.25 1.80 13.93
N ASP A 187 2.75 0.87 14.74
CA ASP A 187 3.36 0.51 16.03
C ASP A 187 4.34 -0.64 15.84
N SER A 188 5.64 -0.33 15.96
CA SER A 188 6.72 -1.30 15.77
C SER A 188 6.63 -2.51 16.69
N ALA A 189 6.20 -2.34 17.96
CA ALA A 189 6.08 -3.43 18.91
C ALA A 189 4.89 -4.35 18.57
N GLN A 190 3.73 -3.76 18.19
CA GLN A 190 2.57 -4.55 17.79
C GLN A 190 2.85 -5.35 16.52
N LEU A 191 3.48 -4.73 15.53
CA LEU A 191 3.85 -5.41 14.28
C LEU A 191 4.83 -6.56 14.57
N THR A 192 5.92 -6.30 15.31
CA THR A 192 6.93 -7.34 15.61
C THR A 192 6.32 -8.51 16.35
N GLN A 193 5.46 -8.25 17.36
CA GLN A 193 4.74 -9.32 18.05
C GLN A 193 3.80 -10.07 17.11
N GLY A 194 3.08 -9.36 16.23
CA GLY A 194 2.12 -9.98 15.34
C GLY A 194 2.72 -10.90 14.29
N VAL A 195 3.99 -10.67 13.88
CA VAL A 195 4.69 -11.51 12.89
C VAL A 195 5.72 -12.46 13.50
N GLU A 196 5.77 -12.59 14.82
CA GLU A 196 6.78 -13.39 15.53
C GLU A 196 6.94 -14.82 15.01
N GLN A 197 5.84 -15.43 14.54
CA GLN A 197 5.80 -16.78 13.99
C GLN A 197 5.96 -16.84 12.46
N LEU A 198 6.17 -15.71 11.81
CA LEU A 198 6.32 -15.66 10.36
C LEU A 198 7.80 -15.48 9.96
N PRO A 199 8.26 -16.11 8.88
CA PRO A 199 9.64 -15.97 8.40
C PRO A 199 9.82 -14.65 7.64
N VAL A 200 9.68 -13.52 8.33
CA VAL A 200 9.72 -12.18 7.75
C VAL A 200 10.61 -11.24 8.57
N ALA A 201 11.08 -10.17 7.94
CA ALA A 201 11.70 -9.04 8.61
C ALA A 201 10.84 -7.79 8.48
N LEU A 202 10.89 -6.92 9.49
CA LEU A 202 10.17 -5.65 9.54
C LEU A 202 11.14 -4.48 9.60
N LEU A 203 10.79 -3.38 8.94
CA LEU A 203 11.46 -2.10 9.04
C LEU A 203 10.41 -1.01 9.24
N VAL A 204 10.38 -0.40 10.41
CA VAL A 204 9.36 0.58 10.80
C VAL A 204 10.03 1.91 11.13
N ARG A 205 9.57 3.00 10.52
CA ARG A 205 10.05 4.34 10.88
C ARG A 205 9.69 4.68 12.31
N LEU A 206 10.65 5.22 13.02
CA LEU A 206 10.48 5.72 14.37
C LEU A 206 10.40 7.25 14.38
N ARG A 207 9.66 7.80 15.34
CA ARG A 207 9.73 9.22 15.68
C ARG A 207 10.97 9.48 16.52
N THR A 208 11.52 10.67 16.41
CA THR A 208 12.75 11.06 17.12
C THR A 208 12.62 11.10 18.65
N ASP A 209 11.40 11.15 19.17
CA ASP A 209 11.12 11.17 20.62
C ASP A 209 11.05 9.78 21.27
N ARG A 210 11.27 8.72 20.50
CA ARG A 210 11.20 7.35 20.99
C ARG A 210 12.36 7.02 21.93
N CYS A 211 12.03 6.19 22.92
CA CYS A 211 12.98 5.62 23.88
C CYS A 211 12.86 4.11 23.89
N PHE A 212 14.02 3.47 23.99
CA PHE A 212 14.17 2.02 24.10
C PHE A 212 15.01 1.68 25.32
N TYR A 213 15.12 0.41 25.63
CA TYR A 213 15.84 -0.09 26.80
C TYR A 213 16.61 -1.35 26.42
N ALA A 214 17.80 -1.49 26.99
CA ALA A 214 18.51 -2.76 27.00
C ALA A 214 17.81 -3.74 27.97
N ASP A 215 18.16 -5.01 27.92
CA ASP A 215 17.75 -5.97 28.92
C ASP A 215 18.30 -5.60 30.31
N PRO A 216 17.56 -5.87 31.39
CA PRO A 216 18.07 -5.62 32.73
C PRO A 216 19.27 -6.52 33.00
N PRO A 217 20.25 -6.05 33.82
CA PRO A 217 21.30 -6.93 34.30
C PRO A 217 20.69 -8.11 35.07
N PRO A 218 21.42 -9.23 35.20
CA PRO A 218 20.99 -10.35 36.03
C PRO A 218 20.57 -9.89 37.40
N ALA A 219 19.48 -10.44 37.91
CA ALA A 219 18.97 -10.08 39.23
C ALA A 219 19.98 -10.52 40.31
N VAL A 220 20.54 -9.56 41.04
CA VAL A 220 21.33 -9.84 42.25
C VAL A 220 20.35 -9.90 43.41
N PRO A 221 20.35 -10.99 44.21
CA PRO A 221 19.51 -11.09 45.40
C PRO A 221 19.77 -9.90 46.33
N SER A 222 18.73 -9.16 46.68
CA SER A 222 18.82 -8.04 47.62
C SER A 222 18.17 -8.41 48.92
N SER A 223 18.86 -8.20 50.04
CA SER A 223 18.33 -8.39 51.38
C SER A 223 17.12 -7.49 51.71
N LYS A 224 16.93 -6.42 50.94
CA LYS A 224 15.80 -5.47 51.10
C LYS A 224 14.54 -5.88 50.32
N GLY A 225 14.56 -7.01 49.63
CA GLY A 225 13.47 -7.37 48.72
C GLY A 225 13.25 -6.36 47.61
N GLY A 226 12.18 -6.49 46.84
CA GLY A 226 11.79 -5.57 45.83
C GLY A 226 11.52 -6.25 44.47
N ARG A 227 10.74 -5.60 43.63
CA ARG A 227 10.43 -6.12 42.30
C ARG A 227 11.66 -6.05 41.39
N PRO A 228 12.05 -7.15 40.70
CA PRO A 228 13.15 -7.15 39.77
C PRO A 228 12.97 -6.06 38.70
N ARG A 229 14.08 -5.44 38.31
CA ARG A 229 14.07 -4.45 37.21
C ARG A 229 13.63 -5.14 35.92
N LYS A 230 12.70 -4.51 35.19
CA LYS A 230 12.20 -5.01 33.90
C LYS A 230 12.99 -4.46 32.68
N HIS A 231 13.73 -3.39 32.91
CA HIS A 231 14.45 -2.65 31.86
C HIS A 231 15.84 -2.32 32.36
N GLY A 232 16.83 -2.42 31.47
CA GLY A 232 18.21 -2.00 31.70
C GLY A 232 18.45 -0.54 31.32
N ALA A 233 19.61 -0.26 30.73
CA ALA A 233 20.00 1.07 30.32
C ALA A 233 19.03 1.66 29.29
N LYS A 234 18.75 2.96 29.44
CA LYS A 234 17.86 3.69 28.53
C LYS A 234 18.63 4.13 27.29
N PHE A 235 18.06 3.92 26.13
CA PHE A 235 18.44 4.45 24.83
C PHE A 235 17.39 5.47 24.37
N ALA A 236 17.73 6.74 24.22
CA ALA A 236 16.83 7.78 23.75
C ALA A 236 17.29 8.31 22.38
N CYS A 237 16.48 8.20 21.34
CA CYS A 237 16.84 8.64 20.00
C CYS A 237 17.28 10.11 19.94
N LYS A 238 16.71 10.99 20.77
CA LYS A 238 17.07 12.42 20.87
C LYS A 238 18.34 12.72 21.64
N ASN A 239 18.86 11.77 22.45
CA ASN A 239 19.97 12.05 23.37
C ASN A 239 21.17 11.14 23.09
N PRO A 240 22.17 11.61 22.31
CA PRO A 240 23.36 10.84 21.96
C PRO A 240 24.15 10.32 23.18
N ALA A 241 24.10 11.01 24.32
CA ALA A 241 24.79 10.58 25.54
C ALA A 241 24.23 9.24 26.10
N THR A 242 23.08 8.79 25.64
CA THR A 242 22.47 7.52 26.03
C THR A 242 22.77 6.38 25.06
N TRP A 243 23.51 6.64 23.97
CA TRP A 243 23.80 5.63 22.97
C TRP A 243 25.09 4.87 23.34
N PRO A 244 25.02 3.55 23.48
CA PRO A 244 26.23 2.75 23.58
C PRO A 244 26.97 2.72 22.22
N LEU A 245 28.10 2.05 22.17
CA LEU A 245 28.73 1.76 20.88
C LEU A 245 27.76 0.98 19.98
N PRO A 246 27.66 1.32 18.68
CA PRO A 246 26.80 0.60 17.76
C PRO A 246 27.24 -0.86 17.63
N THR A 247 26.30 -1.76 17.49
CA THR A 247 26.57 -3.20 17.25
C THR A 247 26.97 -3.47 15.81
N ALA A 248 26.57 -2.61 14.89
CA ALA A 248 26.96 -2.65 13.48
C ALA A 248 26.93 -1.23 12.90
N GLU A 249 27.82 -0.99 11.93
CA GLU A 249 27.91 0.27 11.21
C GLU A 249 28.20 0.01 9.73
N HIS A 250 27.60 0.82 8.86
CA HIS A 250 27.81 0.80 7.40
C HIS A 250 27.95 2.24 6.90
N CYS A 251 28.90 2.46 5.98
CA CYS A 251 29.10 3.75 5.34
C CYS A 251 29.24 3.53 3.83
N THR A 252 28.51 4.30 3.03
CA THR A 252 28.55 4.22 1.57
C THR A 252 28.36 5.59 0.94
N GLU A 253 28.84 5.77 -0.29
CA GLU A 253 28.56 6.95 -1.11
C GLU A 253 27.40 6.68 -2.06
N ASP A 254 26.46 7.62 -2.12
CA ASP A 254 25.29 7.56 -2.98
C ASP A 254 25.18 8.82 -3.85
N GLU A 255 24.83 8.66 -5.13
CA GLU A 255 24.73 9.77 -6.09
C GLU A 255 23.74 10.85 -5.66
N GLN A 256 22.65 10.49 -4.97
CA GLN A 256 21.58 11.41 -4.56
C GLN A 256 21.75 11.93 -3.14
N TYR A 257 22.23 11.07 -2.23
CA TYR A 257 22.26 11.34 -0.78
C TYR A 257 23.66 11.69 -0.26
N GLY A 258 24.72 11.59 -1.10
CA GLY A 258 26.11 11.78 -0.71
C GLY A 258 26.57 10.66 0.21
N THR A 259 27.36 11.00 1.23
CA THR A 259 27.77 10.02 2.25
C THR A 259 26.58 9.59 3.09
N VAL A 260 26.30 8.29 3.09
CA VAL A 260 25.23 7.66 3.89
C VAL A 260 25.88 6.84 4.99
N ARG A 261 25.63 7.20 6.23
CA ARG A 261 26.10 6.48 7.41
C ARG A 261 24.94 5.82 8.13
N VAL A 262 25.01 4.52 8.33
CA VAL A 262 23.98 3.71 8.99
C VAL A 262 24.57 3.04 10.22
N ARG A 263 23.97 3.27 11.38
CA ARG A 263 24.37 2.67 12.66
C ARG A 263 23.24 1.90 13.26
N ALA A 264 23.52 0.72 13.83
CA ALA A 264 22.52 -0.13 14.45
C ALA A 264 22.88 -0.51 15.88
N TRP A 265 21.87 -0.60 16.74
CA TRP A 265 21.96 -1.08 18.14
C TRP A 265 20.97 -2.21 18.31
N ALA A 266 21.49 -3.43 18.44
CA ALA A 266 20.70 -4.64 18.59
C ALA A 266 20.27 -4.89 20.03
N GLY A 267 19.28 -5.77 20.24
CA GLY A 267 18.83 -6.22 21.54
C GLY A 267 18.06 -5.16 22.34
N LEU A 268 17.60 -4.10 21.69
CA LEU A 268 16.79 -3.07 22.34
C LEU A 268 15.30 -3.44 22.31
N HIS A 269 14.57 -2.93 23.29
CA HIS A 269 13.12 -3.11 23.34
C HIS A 269 12.40 -1.83 23.81
N PRO A 270 11.17 -1.55 23.35
CA PRO A 270 10.37 -0.44 23.84
C PRO A 270 9.95 -0.68 25.31
N LYS A 271 9.60 0.40 26.01
CA LYS A 271 9.06 0.27 27.38
C LYS A 271 7.82 -0.62 27.35
N GLN A 272 7.80 -1.61 28.23
CA GLN A 272 6.66 -2.51 28.38
C GLN A 272 5.41 -1.72 28.75
N GLN A 273 4.38 -1.78 27.92
CA GLN A 273 3.10 -1.12 28.16
C GLN A 273 2.13 -2.08 28.88
N ASN A 274 1.43 -1.57 29.89
CA ASN A 274 0.29 -2.28 30.48
C ASN A 274 -0.92 -2.06 29.56
N HIS A 275 -1.65 -3.12 29.25
CA HIS A 275 -2.90 -2.96 28.50
C HIS A 275 -3.99 -2.45 29.47
N PRO A 276 -4.68 -1.34 29.17
CA PRO A 276 -5.86 -0.94 29.92
C PRO A 276 -7.04 -1.83 29.47
N GLY A 277 -7.07 -3.08 29.90
CA GLY A 277 -8.19 -4.00 29.64
C GLY A 277 -8.97 -4.25 30.92
N ARG A 278 -10.30 -4.23 30.86
CA ARG A 278 -11.16 -4.56 32.01
C ARG A 278 -10.77 -5.91 32.59
N GLY A 279 -10.28 -5.92 33.83
CA GLY A 279 -10.24 -7.09 34.70
C GLY A 279 -8.91 -7.84 34.86
N THR A 280 -7.98 -7.84 33.92
CA THR A 280 -6.66 -8.44 34.07
C THR A 280 -5.56 -7.59 33.46
N ARG A 281 -4.59 -7.16 34.24
CA ARG A 281 -3.37 -6.47 33.75
C ARG A 281 -2.52 -7.47 32.95
N LYS A 282 -2.92 -7.79 31.74
CA LYS A 282 -2.04 -8.54 30.82
C LYS A 282 -0.92 -7.61 30.37
N THR A 283 0.25 -7.84 30.87
CA THR A 283 1.48 -7.17 30.45
C THR A 283 1.87 -7.75 29.08
N ARG A 284 2.05 -6.91 28.07
CA ARG A 284 2.55 -7.39 26.77
C ARG A 284 3.96 -7.98 26.92
N PRO A 285 4.33 -9.02 26.15
CA PRO A 285 5.69 -9.54 26.16
C PRO A 285 6.68 -8.44 25.73
N ILE A 286 7.93 -8.59 26.15
CA ILE A 286 9.03 -7.72 25.72
C ILE A 286 9.39 -8.14 24.29
N VAL A 287 9.28 -7.21 23.36
CA VAL A 287 9.60 -7.41 21.94
C VAL A 287 10.97 -6.80 21.69
N ARG A 288 11.94 -7.60 21.24
CA ARG A 288 13.31 -7.17 20.96
C ARG A 288 13.51 -6.93 19.48
N GLY A 289 14.40 -5.97 19.17
CA GLY A 289 14.81 -5.67 17.80
C GLY A 289 16.05 -4.77 17.80
N SER A 290 16.32 -4.17 16.67
CA SER A 290 17.42 -3.22 16.50
C SER A 290 16.88 -1.82 16.20
N VAL A 291 17.43 -0.83 16.88
CA VAL A 291 17.24 0.57 16.53
C VAL A 291 18.31 0.94 15.51
N VAL A 292 17.92 1.52 14.41
CA VAL A 292 18.81 1.90 13.30
C VAL A 292 18.71 3.40 13.06
N LEU A 293 19.87 4.05 12.97
CA LEU A 293 20.04 5.46 12.64
C LEU A 293 20.64 5.57 11.26
N VAL A 294 19.99 6.29 10.37
CA VAL A 294 20.51 6.65 9.05
C VAL A 294 20.77 8.14 9.01
N GLU A 295 22.00 8.53 8.63
CA GLU A 295 22.44 9.90 8.46
C GLU A 295 22.91 10.08 7.01
N VAL A 296 22.49 11.16 6.36
CA VAL A 296 22.87 11.47 4.99
C VAL A 296 23.50 12.86 4.92
N SER A 297 24.53 13.03 4.10
CA SER A 297 25.20 14.31 3.95
C SER A 297 24.45 15.28 3.03
N ARG A 298 23.53 14.78 2.20
CA ARG A 298 22.77 15.56 1.23
C ARG A 298 21.35 15.05 1.07
N LEU A 299 20.40 15.94 0.77
CA LEU A 299 19.03 15.58 0.34
C LEU A 299 18.80 16.08 -1.10
N PRO A 300 18.19 15.27 -2.00
CA PRO A 300 18.04 15.61 -3.41
C PRO A 300 17.28 16.89 -3.71
N ALA A 301 16.40 17.34 -2.83
CA ALA A 301 15.45 18.43 -3.10
C ALA A 301 15.57 19.64 -2.16
N ARG A 302 16.52 19.68 -1.19
CA ARG A 302 16.57 20.75 -0.18
C ARG A 302 18.02 21.05 0.25
N PRO A 303 18.42 22.34 0.34
CA PRO A 303 19.72 22.75 0.84
C PRO A 303 19.79 22.76 2.39
N TYR A 304 18.97 21.94 3.07
CA TYR A 304 18.93 21.89 4.54
C TYR A 304 19.92 20.87 5.10
N PRO A 305 20.34 21.03 6.37
CA PRO A 305 21.30 20.13 7.01
C PRO A 305 20.82 18.67 6.97
N PRO A 306 21.75 17.71 7.13
CA PRO A 306 21.50 16.29 7.01
C PRO A 306 20.31 15.86 7.88
N GLN A 307 19.38 15.15 7.29
CA GLN A 307 18.24 14.63 8.03
C GLN A 307 18.60 13.29 8.64
N VAL A 308 18.22 13.15 9.88
CA VAL A 308 18.38 11.95 10.68
C VAL A 308 17.11 11.13 10.56
N LEU A 309 17.24 9.86 10.17
CA LEU A 309 16.14 8.92 10.07
C LEU A 309 16.34 7.80 11.08
N TRP A 310 15.35 7.59 11.95
CA TRP A 310 15.32 6.51 12.89
C TRP A 310 14.40 5.39 12.40
N LEU A 311 14.90 4.15 12.48
CA LEU A 311 14.17 2.96 12.08
C LEU A 311 14.23 1.92 13.19
N TRP A 312 13.21 1.09 13.23
CA TRP A 312 13.15 -0.15 13.99
C TRP A 312 13.24 -1.31 13.02
N TRP A 313 14.16 -2.20 13.26
CA TRP A 313 14.27 -3.44 12.51
C TRP A 313 14.02 -4.63 13.44
N ALA A 314 13.23 -5.62 12.96
CA ALA A 314 13.00 -6.88 13.62
C ALA A 314 13.00 -7.99 12.56
N GLY A 315 13.82 -9.00 12.77
CA GLY A 315 14.00 -10.12 11.88
C GLY A 315 14.98 -11.13 12.46
N SER A 316 15.23 -12.22 11.77
CA SER A 316 16.24 -13.22 12.13
C SER A 316 17.62 -12.82 11.61
N GLY A 317 18.67 -13.12 12.38
CA GLY A 317 20.05 -12.85 12.01
C GLY A 317 20.47 -11.39 12.16
N SER A 318 21.48 -10.99 11.41
CA SER A 318 21.99 -9.60 11.38
C SER A 318 21.35 -8.82 10.23
N PRO A 319 20.96 -7.55 10.45
CA PRO A 319 20.39 -6.72 9.40
C PRO A 319 21.46 -6.34 8.35
N ASP A 320 21.08 -6.40 7.07
CA ASP A 320 21.84 -5.76 6.00
C ASP A 320 21.53 -4.26 6.02
N LEU A 321 22.45 -3.46 6.57
CA LEU A 321 22.27 -2.03 6.78
C LEU A 321 22.14 -1.24 5.47
N ASP A 322 22.80 -1.67 4.39
CA ASP A 322 22.68 -1.03 3.08
C ASP A 322 21.27 -1.27 2.51
N LEU A 323 20.79 -2.49 2.56
CA LEU A 323 19.43 -2.83 2.13
C LEU A 323 18.37 -2.06 2.96
N LEU A 324 18.55 -1.90 4.28
CA LEU A 324 17.55 -1.25 5.13
C LEU A 324 17.31 0.20 4.74
N TRP A 325 18.38 1.01 4.61
CA TRP A 325 18.20 2.42 4.30
C TRP A 325 17.65 2.62 2.87
N ARG A 326 18.13 1.83 1.89
CA ARG A 326 17.60 1.84 0.52
C ARG A 326 16.13 1.46 0.48
N SER A 327 15.75 0.40 1.19
CA SER A 327 14.36 -0.06 1.28
C SER A 327 13.44 1.01 1.85
N TYR A 328 13.90 1.73 2.89
CA TYR A 328 13.10 2.81 3.45
C TYR A 328 12.93 3.98 2.48
N VAL A 329 13.97 4.36 1.76
CA VAL A 329 13.89 5.39 0.72
C VAL A 329 12.92 4.96 -0.39
N ARG A 330 13.04 3.71 -0.86
CA ARG A 330 12.16 3.14 -1.90
C ARG A 330 10.70 3.00 -1.47
N ARG A 331 10.38 3.03 -0.18
CA ARG A 331 9.00 3.07 0.30
C ARG A 331 8.19 4.23 -0.30
N PHE A 332 8.84 5.35 -0.58
CA PHE A 332 8.19 6.50 -1.22
C PHE A 332 7.61 6.19 -2.61
N ASP A 333 8.07 5.14 -3.28
CA ASP A 333 7.52 4.72 -4.56
C ASP A 333 6.06 4.24 -4.43
N LEU A 334 5.68 3.68 -3.26
CA LEU A 334 4.27 3.39 -2.98
C LEU A 334 3.43 4.66 -2.91
N GLU A 335 3.96 5.77 -2.35
CA GLU A 335 3.26 7.06 -2.34
C GLU A 335 3.08 7.61 -3.76
N HIS A 336 4.08 7.45 -4.64
CA HIS A 336 3.96 7.77 -6.07
C HIS A 336 2.90 6.93 -6.75
N THR A 337 2.86 5.63 -6.48
CA THR A 337 1.82 4.71 -6.98
C THR A 337 0.43 5.14 -6.53
N LEU A 338 0.25 5.43 -5.24
CA LEU A 338 -1.02 5.91 -4.70
C LEU A 338 -1.45 7.25 -5.30
N ARG A 339 -0.50 8.16 -5.52
CA ARG A 339 -0.75 9.44 -6.22
C ARG A 339 -1.23 9.20 -7.64
N PHE A 340 -0.55 8.34 -8.40
CA PHE A 340 -0.96 7.96 -9.75
C PHE A 340 -2.36 7.32 -9.76
N CYS A 341 -2.64 6.38 -8.86
CA CYS A 341 -3.96 5.77 -8.73
C CYS A 341 -5.05 6.83 -8.44
N LYS A 342 -4.79 7.80 -7.59
CA LYS A 342 -5.75 8.88 -7.27
C LYS A 342 -5.94 9.86 -8.41
N GLN A 343 -4.85 10.36 -8.98
CA GLN A 343 -4.88 11.48 -9.93
C GLN A 343 -5.11 11.02 -11.36
N SER A 344 -4.49 9.92 -11.77
CA SER A 344 -4.55 9.44 -13.14
C SER A 344 -5.61 8.36 -13.34
N LEU A 345 -5.68 7.34 -12.49
CA LEU A 345 -6.68 6.27 -12.57
C LEU A 345 -8.01 6.64 -11.88
N GLY A 346 -8.10 7.77 -11.20
CA GLY A 346 -9.33 8.24 -10.56
C GLY A 346 -9.81 7.31 -9.43
N TRP A 347 -8.90 6.68 -8.68
CA TRP A 347 -9.25 5.75 -7.61
C TRP A 347 -10.30 6.32 -6.64
N THR A 348 -10.18 7.58 -6.26
CA THR A 348 -11.10 8.22 -5.29
C THR A 348 -12.20 9.07 -5.97
N THR A 349 -12.37 8.96 -7.29
CA THR A 349 -13.30 9.79 -8.06
C THR A 349 -14.75 9.28 -8.03
N PRO A 350 -15.05 7.97 -8.13
CA PRO A 350 -16.44 7.51 -8.17
C PRO A 350 -17.19 7.82 -6.89
N ARG A 351 -18.42 8.31 -7.05
CA ARG A 351 -19.32 8.61 -5.94
C ARG A 351 -20.21 7.41 -5.60
N VAL A 352 -19.57 6.28 -5.31
CA VAL A 352 -20.27 5.07 -4.91
C VAL A 352 -20.83 5.22 -3.49
N ARG A 353 -21.96 4.57 -3.21
CA ARG A 353 -22.65 4.68 -1.93
C ARG A 353 -22.18 3.66 -0.90
N HIS A 354 -21.96 2.43 -1.34
CA HIS A 354 -21.64 1.31 -0.46
C HIS A 354 -20.14 0.99 -0.48
N PRO A 355 -19.56 0.63 0.67
CA PRO A 355 -18.14 0.32 0.75
C PRO A 355 -17.73 -0.88 -0.12
N GLU A 356 -18.62 -1.85 -0.36
CA GLU A 356 -18.35 -3.00 -1.24
C GLU A 356 -18.19 -2.58 -2.71
N GLN A 357 -18.87 -1.51 -3.13
CA GLN A 357 -18.66 -0.92 -4.47
C GLN A 357 -17.28 -0.25 -4.55
N ALA A 358 -16.86 0.40 -3.48
CA ALA A 358 -15.54 1.01 -3.37
C ALA A 358 -14.43 -0.07 -3.33
N ASP A 359 -14.69 -1.20 -2.67
CA ASP A 359 -13.78 -2.34 -2.63
C ASP A 359 -13.57 -2.93 -4.04
N ARG A 360 -14.65 -3.17 -4.80
CA ARG A 360 -14.57 -3.65 -6.20
C ARG A 360 -13.83 -2.67 -7.10
N TRP A 361 -14.14 -1.39 -6.98
CA TRP A 361 -13.44 -0.33 -7.71
C TRP A 361 -11.96 -0.29 -7.39
N THR A 362 -11.59 -0.41 -6.11
CA THR A 362 -10.20 -0.42 -5.68
C THR A 362 -9.44 -1.60 -6.31
N TRP A 363 -10.03 -2.80 -6.32
CA TRP A 363 -9.42 -3.95 -6.96
C TRP A 363 -9.30 -3.81 -8.48
N LEU A 364 -10.27 -3.17 -9.16
CA LEU A 364 -10.14 -2.84 -10.58
C LEU A 364 -8.99 -1.88 -10.83
N VAL A 365 -8.80 -0.86 -9.99
CA VAL A 365 -7.66 0.06 -10.09
C VAL A 365 -6.33 -0.66 -9.89
N VAL A 366 -6.24 -1.57 -8.92
CA VAL A 366 -5.05 -2.42 -8.71
C VAL A 366 -4.76 -3.28 -9.94
N ALA A 367 -5.77 -3.96 -10.48
CA ALA A 367 -5.64 -4.80 -11.67
C ALA A 367 -5.26 -3.98 -12.91
N THR A 368 -5.81 -2.77 -13.05
CA THR A 368 -5.45 -1.81 -14.12
C THR A 368 -3.99 -1.40 -14.02
N TYR A 369 -3.52 -1.07 -12.81
CA TYR A 369 -2.12 -0.70 -12.59
C TYR A 369 -1.16 -1.88 -12.87
N ALA A 370 -1.54 -3.11 -12.52
CA ALA A 370 -0.77 -4.30 -12.85
C ALA A 370 -0.64 -4.50 -14.37
N GLN A 371 -1.73 -4.28 -15.12
CA GLN A 371 -1.69 -4.33 -16.60
C GLN A 371 -0.76 -3.26 -17.18
N LEU A 372 -0.73 -2.04 -16.63
CA LEU A 372 0.21 -1.00 -17.06
C LEU A 372 1.67 -1.43 -16.85
N ARG A 373 1.97 -2.08 -15.70
CA ARG A 373 3.31 -2.63 -15.45
C ARG A 373 3.71 -3.66 -16.51
N LEU A 374 2.83 -4.60 -16.80
CA LEU A 374 3.07 -5.66 -17.79
C LEU A 374 3.15 -5.12 -19.22
N ALA A 375 2.42 -4.04 -19.52
CA ALA A 375 2.44 -3.41 -20.83
C ALA A 375 3.69 -2.56 -21.11
N ARG A 376 4.43 -2.16 -20.07
CA ARG A 376 5.57 -1.25 -20.15
C ARG A 376 6.59 -1.61 -21.23
N PRO A 377 7.03 -2.87 -21.40
CA PRO A 377 8.00 -3.24 -22.44
C PRO A 377 7.47 -3.12 -23.88
N TRP A 378 6.14 -3.08 -24.04
CA TRP A 378 5.46 -3.22 -25.33
C TRP A 378 4.94 -1.89 -25.92
N VAL A 379 5.01 -0.81 -25.16
CA VAL A 379 4.47 0.49 -25.56
C VAL A 379 5.59 1.42 -26.03
N ALA A 380 5.32 2.17 -27.09
CA ALA A 380 6.20 3.25 -27.53
C ALA A 380 6.04 4.49 -26.65
N ASP A 381 7.10 5.29 -26.51
CA ASP A 381 7.03 6.58 -25.79
C ASP A 381 6.20 7.61 -26.55
N ARG A 382 4.89 7.66 -26.27
CA ARG A 382 3.98 8.70 -26.76
C ARG A 382 4.10 9.95 -25.90
N ARG A 383 5.23 10.64 -26.03
CA ARG A 383 5.54 11.87 -25.32
C ARG A 383 4.71 13.05 -25.81
N LEU A 384 4.46 13.99 -24.90
CA LEU A 384 3.94 15.31 -25.24
C LEU A 384 5.08 16.18 -25.84
N PRO A 385 4.78 17.23 -26.61
CA PRO A 385 5.81 18.03 -27.29
C PRO A 385 6.90 18.61 -26.38
N TRP A 386 6.56 18.88 -25.12
CA TRP A 386 7.48 19.44 -24.12
C TRP A 386 8.20 18.39 -23.28
N GLU A 387 7.86 17.11 -23.40
CA GLU A 387 8.48 16.04 -22.65
C GLU A 387 9.78 15.57 -23.33
N ARG A 388 10.82 15.32 -22.53
CA ARG A 388 12.05 14.71 -23.02
C ARG A 388 11.82 13.24 -23.38
N PRO A 389 12.51 12.70 -24.42
CA PRO A 389 12.47 11.28 -24.71
C PRO A 389 12.89 10.45 -23.50
N GLN A 390 12.30 9.27 -23.34
CA GLN A 390 12.72 8.29 -22.34
C GLN A 390 12.93 6.93 -23.01
N ASP A 391 13.90 6.19 -22.49
CA ASP A 391 14.11 4.80 -22.88
C ASP A 391 12.86 3.98 -22.52
N LEU A 392 12.53 2.98 -23.32
CA LEU A 392 11.36 2.12 -23.10
C LEU A 392 11.35 1.50 -21.70
N GLY A 393 12.52 1.06 -21.21
CA GLY A 393 12.69 0.52 -19.85
C GLY A 393 12.51 1.53 -18.71
N LYS A 394 12.37 2.84 -18.99
CA LYS A 394 12.24 3.91 -17.99
C LYS A 394 10.92 4.65 -18.06
N LEU A 395 9.96 4.19 -18.89
CA LEU A 395 8.66 4.86 -19.03
C LEU A 395 7.91 4.88 -17.70
N THR A 396 7.40 6.06 -17.36
CA THR A 396 6.57 6.25 -16.17
C THR A 396 5.15 5.69 -16.35
N PRO A 397 4.40 5.39 -15.28
CA PRO A 397 3.02 4.91 -15.39
C PRO A 397 2.11 5.80 -16.27
N CYS A 398 2.28 7.13 -16.20
CA CYS A 398 1.52 8.06 -17.04
C CYS A 398 1.84 7.90 -18.53
N ARG A 399 3.12 7.71 -18.89
CA ARG A 399 3.53 7.52 -20.29
C ARG A 399 3.07 6.19 -20.85
N VAL A 400 3.22 5.12 -20.05
CA VAL A 400 2.72 3.79 -20.44
C VAL A 400 1.22 3.85 -20.69
N ARG A 401 0.45 4.47 -19.77
CA ARG A 401 -1.00 4.60 -19.93
C ARG A 401 -1.41 5.33 -21.19
N ARG A 402 -0.77 6.45 -21.51
CA ARG A 402 -1.04 7.24 -22.73
C ARG A 402 -0.81 6.42 -23.99
N ALA A 403 0.19 5.55 -23.97
CA ALA A 403 0.53 4.69 -25.10
C ALA A 403 -0.34 3.42 -25.20
N LEU A 404 -0.93 2.99 -24.10
CA LEU A 404 -1.62 1.70 -23.98
C LEU A 404 -2.88 1.62 -24.85
N SER A 405 -3.57 2.74 -25.11
CA SER A 405 -4.75 2.77 -25.97
C SER A 405 -4.50 2.20 -27.38
N ALA A 406 -3.26 2.29 -27.89
CA ALA A 406 -2.87 1.68 -29.15
C ALA A 406 -2.55 0.18 -29.03
N LEU A 407 -2.18 -0.28 -27.85
CA LEU A 407 -1.86 -1.70 -27.61
C LEU A 407 -3.13 -2.53 -27.34
N LEU A 408 -4.16 -1.94 -26.72
CA LEU A 408 -5.39 -2.64 -26.34
C LEU A 408 -6.06 -3.42 -27.49
N PRO A 409 -6.20 -2.87 -28.72
CA PRO A 409 -6.75 -3.63 -29.85
C PRO A 409 -5.92 -4.86 -30.23
N MET A 410 -4.59 -4.80 -30.04
CA MET A 410 -3.67 -5.89 -30.39
C MET A 410 -3.69 -7.03 -29.36
N VAL A 411 -3.87 -6.71 -28.07
CA VAL A 411 -3.95 -7.73 -27.02
C VAL A 411 -5.34 -8.32 -26.89
N GLY A 412 -6.36 -7.68 -27.47
CA GLY A 412 -7.74 -8.15 -27.46
C GLY A 412 -8.42 -8.09 -26.11
N THR A 413 -9.61 -8.65 -26.02
CA THR A 413 -10.43 -8.71 -24.80
C THR A 413 -11.07 -10.09 -24.64
N PRO A 414 -10.97 -10.72 -23.45
CA PRO A 414 -11.69 -11.95 -23.14
C PRO A 414 -13.21 -11.71 -22.90
N ALA A 415 -13.61 -10.45 -22.68
CA ALA A 415 -15.01 -10.13 -22.43
C ALA A 415 -15.88 -10.39 -23.65
N ARG A 416 -17.01 -11.06 -23.46
CA ARG A 416 -17.97 -11.39 -24.51
C ARG A 416 -18.64 -10.13 -25.03
N ALA A 417 -19.03 -10.15 -26.30
CA ALA A 417 -19.83 -9.08 -26.89
C ALA A 417 -21.12 -8.84 -26.10
N PRO A 418 -21.57 -7.59 -25.94
CA PRO A 418 -22.83 -7.30 -25.28
C PRO A 418 -23.99 -7.90 -26.06
N LYS A 419 -24.94 -8.47 -25.33
CA LYS A 419 -26.19 -8.91 -25.94
C LYS A 419 -27.00 -7.67 -26.33
N PRO A 420 -27.74 -7.72 -27.46
CA PRO A 420 -28.69 -6.67 -27.79
C PRO A 420 -29.67 -6.47 -26.64
N CYS A 421 -29.87 -5.25 -26.20
CA CYS A 421 -30.83 -4.91 -25.18
C CYS A 421 -31.86 -3.97 -25.77
N GLY A 422 -33.15 -4.22 -25.50
CA GLY A 422 -34.21 -3.27 -25.73
C GLY A 422 -34.07 -2.01 -24.85
N ARG A 423 -34.93 -1.03 -25.06
CA ARG A 423 -35.01 0.15 -24.19
C ARG A 423 -35.41 -0.30 -22.78
N SER A 424 -34.78 0.25 -21.76
CA SER A 424 -35.22 0.05 -20.39
C SER A 424 -36.66 0.53 -20.24
N PRO A 425 -37.53 -0.22 -19.53
CA PRO A 425 -38.92 0.20 -19.28
C PRO A 425 -39.04 1.50 -18.54
N GLY A 426 -37.90 2.06 -18.07
CA GLY A 426 -37.88 3.25 -17.26
C GLY A 426 -38.38 3.00 -15.83
N ARG A 427 -38.63 4.06 -15.14
CA ARG A 427 -39.15 4.01 -13.76
C ARG A 427 -40.70 3.84 -13.83
N PRO A 428 -41.28 2.89 -13.09
CA PRO A 428 -42.73 2.76 -13.04
C PRO A 428 -43.42 4.07 -12.63
N SER A 429 -44.53 4.39 -13.29
CA SER A 429 -45.31 5.58 -12.93
C SER A 429 -45.72 5.54 -11.46
N GLY A 430 -45.65 6.69 -10.78
CA GLY A 430 -46.01 6.79 -9.36
C GLY A 430 -44.91 6.29 -8.39
N SER A 431 -43.82 5.67 -8.87
CA SER A 431 -42.74 5.23 -7.99
C SER A 431 -42.02 6.43 -7.37
N ARG A 432 -41.93 6.51 -6.04
CA ARG A 432 -41.18 7.53 -5.30
C ARG A 432 -39.94 6.93 -4.67
N SER A 433 -38.80 7.67 -4.69
CA SER A 433 -37.65 7.26 -3.91
C SER A 433 -37.90 7.53 -2.43
N GLY A 434 -37.71 6.51 -1.60
CA GLY A 434 -37.64 6.72 -0.16
C GLY A 434 -36.45 7.63 0.21
N ARG A 435 -36.55 8.31 1.36
CA ARG A 435 -35.45 9.09 1.91
C ARG A 435 -34.26 8.17 2.21
N ALA A 436 -33.08 8.54 1.75
CA ALA A 436 -31.88 7.77 2.02
C ALA A 436 -31.55 7.75 3.52
N ILE A 437 -31.23 6.57 4.05
CA ILE A 437 -30.75 6.42 5.42
C ILE A 437 -29.41 7.15 5.53
N ARG A 438 -29.21 7.94 6.60
CA ARG A 438 -27.97 8.61 6.92
C ARG A 438 -27.18 7.81 7.94
N TYR A 439 -25.88 7.68 7.74
CA TYR A 439 -24.95 6.98 8.60
C TYR A 439 -23.92 7.98 9.16
N PRO A 440 -23.81 8.13 10.49
CA PRO A 440 -22.75 8.94 11.07
C PRO A 440 -21.38 8.30 10.77
N ALA A 441 -20.37 9.15 10.66
CA ALA A 441 -18.99 8.65 10.60
C ALA A 441 -18.59 8.08 11.98
N LEU A 442 -17.91 6.95 11.95
CA LEU A 442 -17.49 6.22 13.16
C LEU A 442 -16.20 6.82 13.72
N LYS A 443 -16.14 6.99 15.04
CA LYS A 443 -14.88 7.29 15.72
C LYS A 443 -14.01 6.04 15.74
N LYS A 444 -12.69 6.22 15.59
CA LYS A 444 -11.76 5.11 15.80
C LYS A 444 -11.94 4.58 17.23
N ALA A 445 -11.87 3.25 17.36
CA ALA A 445 -11.68 2.64 18.67
C ALA A 445 -10.37 3.15 19.28
N ALA A 446 -10.42 3.59 20.51
CA ALA A 446 -9.28 4.12 21.25
C ALA A 446 -8.22 3.02 21.51
#